data_4ecc43f31be177d7aa39fb043c6e528b
#
_entry.id   4ecc43f31be177d7aa39fb043c6e528b
#
_cell.length_a   1.000
_cell.length_b   1.000
_cell.length_c   1.000
_cell.angle_alpha   90.00
_cell.angle_beta   90.00
_cell.angle_gamma   90.00
#
_symmetry.space_group_name_H-M   'P 1'
#
loop_
_entity.id
_entity.type
_entity.pdbx_description
1 polymer ?
#
loop_
_entity_poly.entity_id
_entity_poly.type
_entity_poly.pdbx_seq_one_letter_code
_entity_poly.pdbx_strand_id
1 'polypeptide(L)'
;AKRLISRLVDELDNDKVGMIVFAGDAFTQLPITSDYISAKMFLESISPSLISKQGTAIGEAINLATRSFTPQEGVGRAIIVITDGENHEGGAVEAAKAAAEKGIQVSVLGVGMPEGAPIPVEGTNDYRRDREGNVIVTRLNEGMCQEIAKDGKGIYVRVDNSNSAQK
;
A
#
# COMPACT_ATOMS: atom_id res chain seq x y z
N ALA A 1 -9.38 2.97 -1.08
CA ALA A 1 -8.48 1.91 -0.59
C ALA A 1 -9.14 0.96 0.40
N LYS A 2 -9.73 1.44 1.51
CA LYS A 2 -10.31 0.56 2.56
C LYS A 2 -11.30 -0.48 2.04
N ARG A 3 -12.21 -0.10 1.14
CA ARG A 3 -13.17 -1.04 0.54
C ARG A 3 -12.50 -2.14 -0.28
N LEU A 4 -11.43 -1.79 -0.97
CA LEU A 4 -10.64 -2.74 -1.74
C LEU A 4 -9.98 -3.76 -0.83
N ILE A 5 -9.33 -3.30 0.25
CA ILE A 5 -8.65 -4.16 1.22
C ILE A 5 -9.67 -5.07 1.92
N SER A 6 -10.83 -4.54 2.31
CA SER A 6 -11.90 -5.34 2.91
C SER A 6 -12.37 -6.48 2.00
N ARG A 7 -12.52 -6.20 0.69
CA ARG A 7 -12.86 -7.25 -0.29
C ARG A 7 -11.74 -8.27 -0.48
N LEU A 8 -10.48 -7.84 -0.51
CA LEU A 8 -9.34 -8.74 -0.57
C LEU A 8 -9.31 -9.69 0.63
N VAL A 9 -9.60 -9.18 1.83
CA VAL A 9 -9.70 -10.00 3.04
C VAL A 9 -10.85 -11.00 2.95
N ASP A 10 -11.98 -10.62 2.35
CA ASP A 10 -13.12 -11.53 2.14
C ASP A 10 -12.81 -12.69 1.19
N GLU A 11 -11.89 -12.50 0.24
CA GLU A 11 -11.47 -13.54 -0.71
C GLU A 11 -10.41 -14.50 -0.13
N LEU A 12 -9.86 -14.22 1.05
CA LEU A 12 -8.88 -15.08 1.70
C LEU A 12 -9.57 -16.31 2.31
N ASP A 13 -8.97 -17.48 2.10
CA ASP A 13 -9.40 -18.73 2.69
C ASP A 13 -8.17 -19.49 3.20
N ASN A 14 -8.11 -19.72 4.51
CA ASN A 14 -6.97 -20.33 5.20
C ASN A 14 -5.63 -19.58 5.13
N ASP A 15 -5.63 -18.35 4.69
CA ASP A 15 -4.45 -17.49 4.65
C ASP A 15 -4.30 -16.67 5.94
N LYS A 16 -3.09 -16.21 6.20
CA LYS A 16 -2.82 -15.24 7.26
C LYS A 16 -2.60 -13.87 6.66
N VAL A 17 -3.08 -12.84 7.33
CA VAL A 17 -2.98 -11.46 6.91
C VAL A 17 -2.37 -10.59 7.98
N GLY A 18 -1.52 -9.67 7.57
CA GLY A 18 -1.01 -8.58 8.40
C GLY A 18 -1.20 -7.26 7.67
N MET A 19 -1.19 -6.16 8.40
CA MET A 19 -1.31 -4.83 7.83
C MET A 19 -0.21 -3.91 8.33
N ILE A 20 0.39 -3.19 7.39
CA ILE A 20 1.37 -2.14 7.65
C ILE A 20 0.83 -0.84 7.07
N VAL A 21 0.85 0.19 7.87
CA VAL A 21 0.51 1.55 7.43
C VAL A 21 1.81 2.34 7.29
N PHE A 22 1.93 3.08 6.21
CA PHE A 22 3.12 3.88 5.97
C PHE A 22 2.77 5.28 5.43
N ALA A 23 3.61 6.22 5.79
CA ALA A 23 3.73 7.55 5.21
C ALA A 23 5.20 7.96 5.28
N GLY A 24 5.60 8.96 6.05
CA GLY A 24 7.02 9.25 6.29
C GLY A 24 7.78 8.18 7.10
N ASP A 25 7.04 7.36 7.83
CA ASP A 25 7.53 6.15 8.51
C ASP A 25 6.59 4.98 8.20
N ALA A 26 7.01 3.77 8.54
CA ALA A 26 6.18 2.57 8.42
C ALA A 26 6.02 1.90 9.79
N PHE A 27 4.82 1.43 10.09
CA PHE A 27 4.58 0.68 11.33
C PHE A 27 3.52 -0.42 11.13
N THR A 28 3.62 -1.45 11.94
CA THR A 28 2.67 -2.57 11.92
C THR A 28 1.37 -2.17 12.61
N GLN A 29 0.30 -2.10 11.85
CA GLN A 29 -1.05 -1.87 12.37
C GLN A 29 -1.69 -3.16 12.85
N LEU A 30 -1.45 -4.27 12.15
CA LEU A 30 -1.92 -5.59 12.51
C LEU A 30 -0.80 -6.60 12.27
N PRO A 31 -0.31 -7.29 13.31
CA PRO A 31 0.58 -8.44 13.13
C PRO A 31 -0.10 -9.55 12.32
N ILE A 32 0.69 -10.42 11.69
CA ILE A 32 0.17 -11.52 10.87
C ILE A 32 -0.73 -12.41 11.71
N THR A 33 -1.97 -12.59 11.26
CA THR A 33 -3.00 -13.35 11.97
C THR A 33 -3.96 -14.03 10.98
N SER A 34 -4.62 -15.07 11.43
CA SER A 34 -5.76 -15.69 10.73
C SER A 34 -7.11 -15.13 11.17
N ASP A 35 -7.14 -14.19 12.09
CA ASP A 35 -8.36 -13.53 12.58
C ASP A 35 -8.79 -12.40 11.64
N TYR A 36 -9.61 -12.72 10.64
CA TYR A 36 -10.09 -11.77 9.64
C TYR A 36 -11.08 -10.73 10.22
N ILE A 37 -11.77 -11.06 11.30
CA ILE A 37 -12.67 -10.12 11.97
C ILE A 37 -11.84 -8.99 12.59
N SER A 38 -10.79 -9.32 13.31
CA SER A 38 -9.85 -8.34 13.84
C SER A 38 -9.17 -7.55 12.72
N ALA A 39 -8.79 -8.21 11.62
CA ALA A 39 -8.21 -7.54 10.46
C ALA A 39 -9.12 -6.44 9.90
N LYS A 40 -10.41 -6.70 9.76
CA LYS A 40 -11.38 -5.71 9.30
C LYS A 40 -11.58 -4.58 10.31
N MET A 41 -11.61 -4.88 11.61
CA MET A 41 -11.70 -3.87 12.67
C MET A 41 -10.51 -2.91 12.63
N PHE A 42 -9.29 -3.44 12.53
CA PHE A 42 -8.08 -2.62 12.43
C PHE A 42 -8.05 -1.80 11.14
N LEU A 43 -8.53 -2.35 10.03
CA LEU A 43 -8.66 -1.63 8.77
C LEU A 43 -9.56 -0.40 8.91
N GLU A 44 -10.71 -0.53 9.55
CA GLU A 44 -11.63 0.59 9.79
C GLU A 44 -11.03 1.68 10.68
N SER A 45 -10.16 1.30 11.61
CA SER A 45 -9.47 2.25 12.52
C SER A 45 -8.39 3.09 11.83
N ILE A 46 -7.95 2.71 10.64
CA ILE A 46 -6.90 3.44 9.90
C ILE A 46 -7.43 4.79 9.43
N SER A 47 -6.70 5.84 9.76
CA SER A 47 -6.97 7.21 9.31
C SER A 47 -5.65 7.97 9.08
N PRO A 48 -5.64 9.04 8.27
CA PRO A 48 -4.44 9.84 8.07
C PRO A 48 -3.86 10.45 9.35
N SER A 49 -4.68 10.59 10.38
CA SER A 49 -4.26 11.14 11.68
C SER A 49 -3.39 10.20 12.50
N LEU A 50 -3.32 8.90 12.16
CA LEU A 50 -2.48 7.94 12.85
C LEU A 50 -0.99 8.18 12.64
N ILE A 51 -0.62 8.86 11.56
CA ILE A 51 0.78 9.09 11.20
C ILE A 51 1.05 10.59 11.28
N SER A 52 1.96 10.95 12.18
CA SER A 52 2.37 12.34 12.38
C SER A 52 3.39 12.81 11.33
N LYS A 53 4.24 11.92 10.85
CA LYS A 53 5.27 12.22 9.86
C LYS A 53 4.71 12.05 8.45
N GLN A 54 4.60 13.14 7.72
CA GLN A 54 4.18 13.12 6.32
C GLN A 54 5.31 12.64 5.41
N GLY A 55 4.95 11.98 4.33
CA GLY A 55 5.89 11.41 3.37
C GLY A 55 5.40 10.08 2.83
N THR A 56 6.23 9.42 2.04
CA THR A 56 5.90 8.12 1.46
C THR A 56 7.14 7.23 1.49
N ALA A 57 7.23 6.38 2.49
CA ALA A 57 8.36 5.48 2.74
C ALA A 57 8.02 4.04 2.30
N ILE A 58 7.84 3.84 0.99
CA ILE A 58 7.46 2.53 0.43
C ILE A 58 8.54 1.48 0.72
N GLY A 59 9.81 1.83 0.54
CA GLY A 59 10.94 0.93 0.79
C GLY A 59 10.99 0.44 2.23
N GLU A 60 10.80 1.34 3.18
CA GLU A 60 10.76 1.00 4.61
C GLU A 60 9.57 0.08 4.92
N ALA A 61 8.41 0.35 4.35
CA ALA A 61 7.22 -0.49 4.51
C ALA A 61 7.44 -1.91 3.99
N ILE A 62 8.05 -2.07 2.81
CA ILE A 62 8.38 -3.38 2.23
C ILE A 62 9.40 -4.11 3.12
N ASN A 63 10.42 -3.42 3.61
CA ASN A 63 11.41 -4.01 4.51
C ASN A 63 10.79 -4.47 5.84
N LEU A 64 9.88 -3.67 6.40
CA LEU A 64 9.15 -4.04 7.61
C LEU A 64 8.27 -5.27 7.36
N ALA A 65 7.55 -5.32 6.26
CA ALA A 65 6.74 -6.48 5.87
C ALA A 65 7.60 -7.73 5.68
N THR A 66 8.74 -7.62 5.03
CA THR A 66 9.68 -8.72 4.82
C THR A 66 10.15 -9.31 6.15
N ARG A 67 10.46 -8.47 7.13
CA ARG A 67 10.86 -8.91 8.48
C ARG A 67 9.71 -9.49 9.31
N SER A 68 8.48 -9.17 8.96
CA SER A 68 7.29 -9.63 9.69
C SER A 68 6.92 -11.07 9.36
N PHE A 69 7.39 -11.62 8.24
CA PHE A 69 7.15 -13.00 7.88
C PHE A 69 8.06 -13.95 8.68
N THR A 70 7.45 -15.02 9.22
CA THR A 70 8.19 -16.13 9.80
C THR A 70 8.64 -17.08 8.70
N PRO A 71 9.93 -17.47 8.64
CA PRO A 71 10.40 -18.49 7.70
C PRO A 71 9.66 -19.79 7.95
N GLN A 72 8.87 -20.24 6.99
CA GLN A 72 8.14 -21.50 7.06
C GLN A 72 8.15 -22.16 5.70
N GLU A 73 8.68 -23.37 5.62
CA GLU A 73 8.73 -24.12 4.37
C GLU A 73 7.33 -24.48 3.88
N GLY A 74 7.14 -24.42 2.56
CA GLY A 74 5.89 -24.78 1.91
C GLY A 74 4.75 -23.77 2.04
N VAL A 75 4.99 -22.60 2.66
CA VAL A 75 4.00 -21.52 2.77
C VAL A 75 4.39 -20.38 1.82
N GLY A 76 3.47 -20.03 0.92
CA GLY A 76 3.63 -18.87 0.03
C GLY A 76 3.56 -17.56 0.83
N ARG A 77 4.42 -16.59 0.46
CA ARG A 77 4.49 -15.28 1.08
C ARG A 77 4.37 -14.21 0.01
N ALA A 78 3.49 -13.25 0.25
CA ALA A 78 3.28 -12.14 -0.68
C ALA A 78 3.05 -10.84 0.07
N ILE A 79 3.50 -9.75 -0.53
CA ILE A 79 3.25 -8.38 -0.09
C ILE A 79 2.42 -7.70 -1.18
N ILE A 80 1.33 -7.06 -0.78
CA ILE A 80 0.53 -6.22 -1.66
C ILE A 80 0.69 -4.78 -1.20
N VAL A 81 1.32 -3.96 -2.03
CA VAL A 81 1.51 -2.53 -1.76
C VAL A 81 0.38 -1.76 -2.42
N ILE A 82 -0.32 -0.95 -1.65
CA ILE A 82 -1.40 -0.09 -2.14
C ILE A 82 -0.92 1.35 -2.00
N THR A 83 -0.69 2.00 -3.14
CA THR A 83 -0.04 3.32 -3.19
C THR A 83 -0.45 4.10 -4.44
N ASP A 84 -0.25 5.41 -4.42
CA ASP A 84 -0.30 6.26 -5.62
C ASP A 84 1.05 6.31 -6.36
N GLY A 85 2.06 5.62 -5.85
CA GLY A 85 3.40 5.55 -6.45
C GLY A 85 4.29 6.76 -6.15
N GLU A 86 3.82 7.75 -5.43
CA GLU A 86 4.70 8.81 -4.93
C GLU A 86 5.65 8.21 -3.89
N ASN A 87 6.94 8.44 -4.06
CA ASN A 87 7.97 7.95 -3.14
C ASN A 87 9.05 9.01 -2.99
N HIS A 88 9.06 9.66 -1.85
CA HIS A 88 9.98 10.75 -1.55
C HIS A 88 11.30 10.29 -0.91
N GLU A 89 11.38 9.04 -0.47
CA GLU A 89 12.51 8.55 0.32
C GLU A 89 13.41 7.54 -0.40
N GLY A 90 13.06 7.12 -1.60
CA GLY A 90 13.85 6.16 -2.37
C GLY A 90 13.88 4.74 -1.75
N GLY A 91 14.62 3.83 -2.37
CA GLY A 91 14.83 2.48 -1.86
C GLY A 91 13.68 1.49 -2.06
N ALA A 92 12.59 1.89 -2.70
CA ALA A 92 11.42 1.03 -2.89
C ALA A 92 11.71 -0.16 -3.82
N VAL A 93 12.37 0.09 -4.93
CA VAL A 93 12.74 -0.95 -5.92
C VAL A 93 13.73 -1.94 -5.32
N GLU A 94 14.73 -1.45 -4.61
CA GLU A 94 15.74 -2.26 -3.92
C GLU A 94 15.11 -3.13 -2.83
N ALA A 95 14.16 -2.58 -2.08
CA ALA A 95 13.42 -3.33 -1.07
C ALA A 95 12.57 -4.46 -1.69
N ALA A 96 11.89 -4.19 -2.80
CA ALA A 96 11.12 -5.18 -3.55
C ALA A 96 12.01 -6.29 -4.09
N LYS A 97 13.17 -5.96 -4.63
CA LYS A 97 14.16 -6.92 -5.11
C LYS A 97 14.69 -7.80 -3.98
N ALA A 98 15.03 -7.22 -2.84
CA ALA A 98 15.49 -7.96 -1.66
C ALA A 98 14.41 -8.92 -1.14
N ALA A 99 13.14 -8.52 -1.13
CA ALA A 99 12.02 -9.38 -0.77
C ALA A 99 11.88 -10.56 -1.75
N ALA A 100 11.97 -10.30 -3.05
CA ALA A 100 11.92 -11.34 -4.09
C ALA A 100 13.06 -12.37 -3.95
N GLU A 101 14.26 -11.94 -3.59
CA GLU A 101 15.41 -12.82 -3.31
C GLU A 101 15.15 -13.76 -2.13
N LYS A 102 14.28 -13.35 -1.19
CA LYS A 102 13.84 -14.18 -0.05
C LYS A 102 12.61 -15.04 -0.35
N GLY A 103 12.17 -15.09 -1.60
CA GLY A 103 10.99 -15.83 -2.02
C GLY A 103 9.66 -15.16 -1.68
N ILE A 104 9.66 -13.86 -1.42
CA ILE A 104 8.46 -13.07 -1.15
C ILE A 104 8.09 -12.28 -2.41
N GLN A 105 6.89 -12.52 -2.93
CA GLN A 105 6.38 -11.80 -4.09
C GLN A 105 5.83 -10.44 -3.68
N VAL A 106 6.21 -9.38 -4.40
CA VAL A 106 5.71 -8.02 -4.17
C VAL A 106 4.87 -7.58 -5.35
N SER A 107 3.58 -7.39 -5.12
CA SER A 107 2.63 -6.86 -6.10
C SER A 107 2.18 -5.46 -5.69
N VAL A 108 1.80 -4.65 -6.65
CA VAL A 108 1.42 -3.25 -6.42
C VAL A 108 0.04 -2.97 -6.99
N LEU A 109 -0.81 -2.37 -6.18
CA LEU A 109 -2.08 -1.79 -6.59
C LEU A 109 -1.92 -0.27 -6.64
N GLY A 110 -1.91 0.28 -7.85
CA GLY A 110 -1.83 1.72 -8.06
C GLY A 110 -3.20 2.36 -7.90
N VAL A 111 -3.35 3.24 -6.92
CA VAL A 111 -4.60 3.95 -6.62
C VAL A 111 -4.45 5.41 -7.01
N GLY A 112 -5.33 5.90 -7.86
CA GLY A 112 -5.30 7.27 -8.33
C GLY A 112 -5.40 7.36 -9.84
N MET A 113 -5.21 8.57 -10.36
CA MET A 113 -5.28 8.87 -11.79
C MET A 113 -3.94 9.40 -12.27
N PRO A 114 -3.41 8.92 -13.43
CA PRO A 114 -2.19 9.47 -14.01
C PRO A 114 -2.30 10.96 -14.37
N GLU A 115 -3.50 11.40 -14.73
CA GLU A 115 -3.81 12.80 -15.04
C GLU A 115 -3.78 13.68 -13.80
N GLY A 116 -3.93 13.09 -12.64
CA GLY A 116 -4.00 13.77 -11.36
C GLY A 116 -5.42 14.07 -10.91
N ALA A 117 -5.57 14.20 -9.61
CA ALA A 117 -6.82 14.59 -8.98
C ALA A 117 -6.56 15.56 -7.81
N PRO A 118 -7.41 16.57 -7.62
CA PRO A 118 -7.26 17.47 -6.48
C PRO A 118 -7.54 16.75 -5.16
N ILE A 119 -6.82 17.14 -4.10
CA ILE A 119 -6.99 16.56 -2.76
C ILE A 119 -8.14 17.31 -2.06
N PRO A 120 -9.25 16.64 -1.73
CA PRO A 120 -10.34 17.27 -0.99
C PRO A 120 -9.93 17.57 0.46
N VAL A 121 -10.45 18.67 1.00
CA VAL A 121 -10.37 18.98 2.43
C VAL A 121 -11.58 18.36 3.11
N GLU A 122 -11.33 17.51 4.11
CA GLU A 122 -12.36 16.77 4.83
C GLU A 122 -13.35 17.73 5.51
N GLY A 123 -14.64 17.52 5.26
CA GLY A 123 -15.72 18.35 5.84
C GLY A 123 -16.01 19.64 5.09
N THR A 124 -15.40 19.90 3.94
CA THR A 124 -15.64 21.08 3.11
C THR A 124 -15.79 20.71 1.63
N ASN A 125 -16.31 21.65 0.83
CA ASN A 125 -16.35 21.51 -0.65
C ASN A 125 -15.10 22.13 -1.31
N ASP A 126 -14.01 22.27 -0.58
CA ASP A 126 -12.76 22.87 -1.06
C ASP A 126 -11.65 21.84 -1.22
N TYR A 127 -10.57 22.22 -1.91
CA TYR A 127 -9.39 21.40 -2.17
C TYR A 127 -8.18 21.97 -1.44
N ARG A 128 -7.23 21.08 -1.09
CA ARG A 128 -5.94 21.51 -0.52
C ARG A 128 -5.19 22.42 -1.48
N ARG A 129 -4.60 23.46 -0.92
CA ARG A 129 -3.80 24.44 -1.65
C ARG A 129 -2.38 24.48 -1.10
N ASP A 130 -1.43 24.80 -1.98
CA ASP A 130 -0.04 25.06 -1.58
C ASP A 130 0.09 26.46 -0.95
N ARG A 131 1.32 26.82 -0.58
CA ARG A 131 1.61 28.14 0.03
C ARG A 131 1.36 29.32 -0.91
N GLU A 132 1.29 29.06 -2.20
CA GLU A 132 1.05 30.02 -3.26
C GLU A 132 -0.44 30.10 -3.66
N GLY A 133 -1.27 29.28 -3.04
CA GLY A 133 -2.72 29.24 -3.26
C GLY A 133 -3.19 28.35 -4.40
N ASN A 134 -2.28 27.59 -5.04
CA ASN A 134 -2.64 26.66 -6.10
C ASN A 134 -3.21 25.36 -5.54
N VAL A 135 -4.19 24.78 -6.21
CA VAL A 135 -4.77 23.49 -5.83
C VAL A 135 -3.71 22.39 -5.98
N ILE A 136 -3.47 21.65 -4.89
CA ILE A 136 -2.54 20.50 -4.89
C ILE A 136 -3.21 19.33 -5.60
N VAL A 137 -2.55 18.81 -6.63
CA VAL A 137 -2.99 17.66 -7.42
C VAL A 137 -2.07 16.47 -7.14
N THR A 138 -2.66 15.34 -6.74
CA THR A 138 -1.93 14.07 -6.65
C THR A 138 -2.06 13.29 -7.95
N ARG A 139 -0.97 12.69 -8.39
CA ARG A 139 -0.92 11.86 -9.59
C ARG A 139 -0.42 10.48 -9.27
N LEU A 140 -1.01 9.48 -9.94
CA LEU A 140 -0.49 8.12 -9.87
C LEU A 140 0.82 8.02 -10.65
N ASN A 141 1.89 7.65 -9.96
CA ASN A 141 3.17 7.33 -10.61
C ASN A 141 3.21 5.85 -11.01
N GLU A 142 2.64 5.53 -12.15
CA GLU A 142 2.58 4.14 -12.66
C GLU A 142 3.97 3.56 -12.94
N GLY A 143 4.90 4.36 -13.43
CA GLY A 143 6.27 3.92 -13.72
C GLY A 143 6.95 3.35 -12.47
N MET A 144 6.87 4.03 -11.35
CA MET A 144 7.41 3.57 -10.07
C MET A 144 6.70 2.29 -9.60
N CYS A 145 5.37 2.25 -9.69
CA CYS A 145 4.58 1.07 -9.30
C CYS A 145 4.95 -0.16 -10.14
N GLN A 146 5.12 0.00 -11.44
CA GLN A 146 5.51 -1.07 -12.36
C GLN A 146 6.92 -1.58 -12.08
N GLU A 147 7.87 -0.71 -11.77
CA GLU A 147 9.24 -1.11 -11.41
C GLU A 147 9.26 -1.91 -10.11
N ILE A 148 8.54 -1.48 -9.09
CA ILE A 148 8.43 -2.18 -7.81
C ILE A 148 7.86 -3.58 -8.02
N ALA A 149 6.77 -3.70 -8.76
CA ALA A 149 6.14 -4.99 -9.05
C ALA A 149 7.05 -5.90 -9.88
N LYS A 150 7.73 -5.37 -10.89
CA LYS A 150 8.66 -6.13 -11.74
C LYS A 150 9.82 -6.69 -10.93
N ASP A 151 10.51 -5.88 -10.15
CA ASP A 151 11.65 -6.31 -9.35
C ASP A 151 11.24 -7.17 -8.16
N GLY A 152 10.01 -7.00 -7.67
CA GLY A 152 9.39 -7.87 -6.67
C GLY A 152 8.84 -9.18 -7.22
N LYS A 153 8.96 -9.44 -8.53
CA LYS A 153 8.40 -10.62 -9.24
C LYS A 153 6.89 -10.78 -9.05
N GLY A 154 6.20 -9.68 -8.82
CA GLY A 154 4.75 -9.60 -8.68
C GLY A 154 4.08 -8.99 -9.91
N ILE A 155 2.86 -8.54 -9.71
CA ILE A 155 2.05 -7.88 -10.73
C ILE A 155 1.71 -6.45 -10.31
N TYR A 156 1.49 -5.59 -11.31
CA TYR A 156 0.94 -4.27 -11.13
C TYR A 156 -0.49 -4.21 -11.65
N VAL A 157 -1.39 -3.67 -10.86
CA VAL A 157 -2.79 -3.42 -11.26
C VAL A 157 -3.16 -1.98 -10.92
N ARG A 158 -3.66 -1.26 -11.93
CA ARG A 158 -4.26 0.06 -11.70
C ARG A 158 -5.69 -0.11 -11.20
N VAL A 159 -6.02 0.58 -10.13
CA VAL A 159 -7.35 0.56 -9.52
C VAL A 159 -8.13 1.80 -9.95
N ASP A 160 -8.97 1.68 -10.97
CA ASP A 160 -9.83 2.75 -11.45
C ASP A 160 -11.19 2.75 -10.72
N ASN A 161 -11.67 1.54 -10.42
CA ASN A 161 -12.91 1.31 -9.69
C ASN A 161 -12.80 0.02 -8.86
N SER A 162 -13.82 -0.30 -8.09
CA SER A 162 -13.81 -1.46 -7.21
C SER A 162 -13.71 -2.83 -7.91
N ASN A 163 -13.91 -2.88 -9.23
CA ASN A 163 -13.88 -4.15 -9.99
C ASN A 163 -12.54 -4.42 -10.66
N SER A 164 -11.70 -3.42 -10.87
CA SER A 164 -10.40 -3.60 -11.54
C SER A 164 -9.37 -4.36 -10.72
N ALA A 165 -9.55 -4.41 -9.42
CA ALA A 165 -8.64 -5.10 -8.51
C ALA A 165 -8.96 -6.59 -8.26
N GLN A 166 -10.08 -7.07 -8.80
CA GLN A 166 -10.52 -8.46 -8.63
C GLN A 166 -10.09 -9.39 -9.79
N LYS A 167 -9.46 -8.83 -10.82
CA LYS A 167 -8.87 -9.57 -11.93
C LYS A 167 -7.38 -9.81 -11.70
#